data_c99ae715aa32200fa4842d90c728f8ba
#
_entry.id   c99ae715aa32200fa4842d90c728f8ba
#
_cell.length_a   1.000
_cell.length_b   1.000
_cell.length_c   1.000
_cell.angle_alpha   90.00
_cell.angle_beta   90.00
_cell.angle_gamma   90.00
#
_symmetry.space_group_name_H-M   'P 1'
#
loop_
_entity.id
_entity.type
_entity.pdbx_description
1 polymer ?
#
loop_
_entity_poly.entity_id
_entity_poly.type
_entity_poly.pdbx_seq_one_letter_code
_entity_poly.pdbx_strand_id
1 'polypeptide(L)'
;MFLVDKYYNDSNYITCHQSIIDKIIESFDSHHNIYNNINEIIKLPFKELCKIVNDLETETFRYANFQHLIVYGPSGCGKEYLVNKLLEKIFGKAGTELKEVEYTVSGYSNTKTKINIKQSKHHIIIEPNSNGFDKYLIQEIIQDYAKSELLNILKHRKLFKVVIINKIDNLSYYAQASLRRTMEKYSNTCKFILISDQLSKIIEPIRSRCLMIRVPLPTNIQILETLMYVCYQENIDITFRKLNDIINKSDNKVNHALWLLEMYRYNIDYDKDWEIVIDDIIQMITNKNIMNNKMLYSVMKKIREQYYILFITNIPTQMIIRKIMIKLLEQNIADITLKYNIIDITSIFEQRLSQGTRHIIHIEAYIARLIQLFTTYKGNIHHNLNLVQVEI
;
A
#
# COMPACT_ATOMS: atom_id res chain seq x y z
N MET A 1 -4.96 -6.80 22.54
CA MET A 1 -4.23 -5.99 21.54
C MET A 1 -3.71 -6.95 20.51
N PHE A 2 -4.00 -6.71 19.24
CA PHE A 2 -3.57 -7.60 18.15
C PHE A 2 -2.04 -7.59 18.00
N LEU A 3 -1.44 -8.72 17.59
CA LEU A 3 0.00 -8.81 17.38
C LEU A 3 0.50 -7.75 16.40
N VAL A 4 -0.26 -7.48 15.34
CA VAL A 4 0.07 -6.44 14.37
C VAL A 4 0.21 -5.07 15.03
N ASP A 5 -0.74 -4.67 15.87
CA ASP A 5 -0.73 -3.36 16.54
C ASP A 5 0.36 -3.27 17.61
N LYS A 6 0.61 -4.38 18.32
CA LYS A 6 1.63 -4.46 19.36
C LYS A 6 3.02 -4.25 18.76
N TYR A 7 3.36 -4.99 17.68
CA TYR A 7 4.67 -4.94 17.06
C TYR A 7 4.84 -3.77 16.08
N TYR A 8 3.74 -3.17 15.62
CA TYR A 8 3.80 -1.91 14.88
C TYR A 8 4.36 -0.75 15.71
N ASN A 9 4.06 -0.72 17.00
CA ASN A 9 4.48 0.32 17.94
C ASN A 9 5.74 -0.06 18.75
N ASP A 10 6.25 -1.30 18.63
CA ASP A 10 7.43 -1.73 19.36
C ASP A 10 8.71 -1.18 18.75
N SER A 11 9.46 -0.42 19.54
CA SER A 11 10.73 0.17 19.11
C SER A 11 11.86 -0.85 18.97
N ASN A 12 11.77 -1.97 19.65
CA ASN A 12 12.82 -3.01 19.65
C ASN A 12 12.60 -4.05 18.53
N TYR A 13 11.48 -3.97 17.82
CA TYR A 13 11.19 -4.85 16.72
C TYR A 13 12.16 -4.64 15.56
N ILE A 14 12.77 -5.73 15.09
CA ILE A 14 13.71 -5.70 13.97
C ILE A 14 12.95 -5.45 12.67
N THR A 15 13.26 -4.36 12.00
CA THR A 15 12.63 -4.03 10.72
C THR A 15 13.27 -4.82 9.58
N CYS A 16 12.47 -5.37 8.69
CA CYS A 16 12.95 -5.96 7.44
C CYS A 16 13.75 -4.97 6.57
N HIS A 17 13.64 -3.66 6.83
CA HIS A 17 14.22 -2.58 6.02
C HIS A 17 15.22 -1.71 6.79
N GLN A 18 15.85 -2.25 7.84
CA GLN A 18 16.81 -1.49 8.66
C GLN A 18 17.94 -0.87 7.81
N SER A 19 18.46 -1.61 6.84
CA SER A 19 19.51 -1.13 5.93
C SER A 19 19.08 0.07 5.08
N ILE A 20 17.80 0.19 4.76
CA ILE A 20 17.26 1.34 4.02
C ILE A 20 17.19 2.55 4.94
N ILE A 21 16.73 2.38 6.19
CA ILE A 21 16.69 3.45 7.18
C ILE A 21 18.08 4.00 7.43
N ASP A 22 19.06 3.13 7.62
CA ASP A 22 20.44 3.54 7.90
C ASP A 22 21.03 4.32 6.71
N LYS A 23 20.83 3.86 5.47
CA LYS A 23 21.24 4.59 4.27
C LYS A 23 20.57 5.97 4.14
N ILE A 24 19.28 6.09 4.49
CA ILE A 24 18.58 7.38 4.47
C ILE A 24 19.21 8.32 5.51
N ILE A 25 19.45 7.81 6.71
CA ILE A 25 20.06 8.62 7.78
C ILE A 25 21.47 9.05 7.40
N GLU A 26 22.29 8.14 6.90
CA GLU A 26 23.65 8.44 6.44
C GLU A 26 23.65 9.51 5.33
N SER A 27 22.69 9.47 4.40
CA SER A 27 22.60 10.46 3.32
C SER A 27 22.24 11.88 3.81
N PHE A 28 21.56 12.00 4.95
CA PHE A 28 21.14 13.27 5.53
C PHE A 28 21.94 13.70 6.75
N ASP A 29 22.79 12.80 7.28
CA ASP A 29 23.65 13.14 8.43
C ASP A 29 24.81 14.00 7.97
N SER A 30 24.75 15.29 8.31
CA SER A 30 25.83 16.23 8.00
C SER A 30 27.14 15.87 8.70
N HIS A 31 27.09 15.15 9.83
CA HIS A 31 28.28 14.68 10.52
C HIS A 31 29.03 13.60 9.75
N HIS A 32 28.30 12.70 9.08
CA HIS A 32 28.92 11.64 8.28
C HIS A 32 29.76 12.21 7.12
N ASN A 33 29.26 13.25 6.47
CA ASN A 33 30.04 13.97 5.42
C ASN A 33 31.28 14.68 5.96
N ILE A 34 31.23 15.16 7.19
CA ILE A 34 32.39 15.78 7.84
C ILE A 34 33.45 14.73 8.17
N TYR A 35 33.06 13.57 8.71
CA TYR A 35 34.01 12.48 9.00
C TYR A 35 34.69 11.92 7.76
N ASN A 36 34.02 11.86 6.63
CA ASN A 36 34.62 11.40 5.38
C ASN A 36 35.67 12.38 4.81
N ASN A 37 35.57 13.66 5.16
CA ASN A 37 36.49 14.70 4.71
C ASN A 37 37.50 15.16 5.80
N ILE A 38 37.75 14.32 6.81
CA ILE A 38 38.65 14.65 7.93
C ILE A 38 40.00 15.17 7.46
N ASN A 39 40.60 14.59 6.40
CA ASN A 39 41.88 15.01 5.86
C ASN A 39 41.88 16.41 5.25
N GLU A 40 40.72 16.91 4.82
CA GLU A 40 40.56 18.29 4.34
C GLU A 40 40.29 19.25 5.50
N ILE A 41 39.53 18.80 6.51
CA ILE A 41 39.20 19.59 7.70
C ILE A 41 40.41 19.88 8.56
N ILE A 42 41.34 18.93 8.69
CA ILE A 42 42.60 19.12 9.45
C ILE A 42 43.46 20.24 8.87
N LYS A 43 43.29 20.60 7.60
CA LYS A 43 44.04 21.70 6.95
C LYS A 43 43.41 23.08 7.19
N LEU A 44 42.26 23.16 7.83
CA LEU A 44 41.58 24.43 8.10
C LEU A 44 42.22 25.20 9.29
N PRO A 45 42.13 26.52 9.30
CA PRO A 45 42.65 27.33 10.41
C PRO A 45 41.87 27.04 11.70
N PHE A 46 42.56 27.06 12.84
CA PHE A 46 42.03 26.69 14.17
C PHE A 46 40.71 27.36 14.54
N LYS A 47 40.46 28.61 14.11
CA LYS A 47 39.19 29.32 14.35
C LYS A 47 38.01 28.69 13.62
N GLU A 48 38.21 28.10 12.44
CA GLU A 48 37.17 27.40 11.69
C GLU A 48 36.96 25.99 12.22
N LEU A 49 38.04 25.34 12.68
CA LEU A 49 37.92 24.06 13.39
C LEU A 49 37.12 24.19 14.68
N CYS A 50 37.33 25.24 15.48
CA CYS A 50 36.52 25.49 16.68
C CYS A 50 35.04 25.74 16.36
N LYS A 51 34.74 26.43 15.25
CA LYS A 51 33.34 26.59 14.81
C LYS A 51 32.72 25.26 14.43
N ILE A 52 33.41 24.45 13.64
CA ILE A 52 32.94 23.11 13.23
C ILE A 52 32.74 22.20 14.45
N VAL A 53 33.66 22.24 15.43
CA VAL A 53 33.52 21.45 16.67
C VAL A 53 32.34 21.94 17.51
N ASN A 54 32.13 23.26 17.66
CA ASN A 54 30.98 23.81 18.35
C ASN A 54 29.65 23.48 17.63
N ASP A 55 29.65 23.44 16.29
CA ASP A 55 28.52 23.05 15.49
C ASP A 55 28.24 21.53 15.60
N LEU A 56 29.29 20.71 15.79
CA LEU A 56 29.19 19.28 16.04
C LEU A 56 28.59 18.95 17.44
N GLU A 57 28.93 19.75 18.45
CA GLU A 57 28.38 19.60 19.81
C GLU A 57 26.91 19.98 19.89
N THR A 58 26.42 20.79 18.94
CA THR A 58 24.97 21.10 18.85
C THR A 58 24.30 20.07 17.97
N GLU A 59 23.50 19.15 18.54
CA GLU A 59 22.63 18.20 17.79
C GLU A 59 21.66 18.90 16.81
N THR A 60 21.68 20.23 16.76
CA THR A 60 20.79 21.08 16.02
C THR A 60 20.95 20.99 14.50
N PHE A 61 22.17 20.68 14.01
CA PHE A 61 22.50 20.68 12.58
C PHE A 61 22.56 19.30 11.94
N ARG A 62 22.35 18.23 12.72
CA ARG A 62 22.55 16.85 12.27
C ARG A 62 21.74 16.48 11.01
N TYR A 63 20.54 17.06 10.86
CA TYR A 63 19.64 16.79 9.73
C TYR A 63 19.28 18.06 8.93
N ALA A 64 20.16 19.06 8.89
CA ALA A 64 19.90 20.32 8.16
C ALA A 64 19.64 20.09 6.66
N ASN A 65 20.26 19.08 6.08
CA ASN A 65 20.12 18.73 4.66
C ASN A 65 18.96 17.79 4.34
N PHE A 66 18.02 17.58 5.27
CA PHE A 66 16.87 16.72 5.02
C PHE A 66 16.04 17.25 3.86
N GLN A 67 15.85 16.40 2.84
CA GLN A 67 15.09 16.70 1.62
C GLN A 67 13.67 16.15 1.73
N HIS A 68 12.82 16.56 0.80
CA HIS A 68 11.52 15.89 0.63
C HIS A 68 11.72 14.45 0.17
N LEU A 69 10.92 13.52 0.69
CA LEU A 69 11.03 12.10 0.40
C LEU A 69 9.77 11.57 -0.29
N ILE A 70 9.96 10.66 -1.26
CA ILE A 70 8.91 9.76 -1.74
C ILE A 70 9.32 8.34 -1.39
N VAL A 71 8.54 7.71 -0.53
CA VAL A 71 8.69 6.29 -0.17
C VAL A 71 7.67 5.48 -0.96
N TYR A 72 8.14 4.69 -1.92
CA TYR A 72 7.25 3.94 -2.80
C TYR A 72 7.55 2.45 -2.84
N GLY A 73 6.52 1.66 -3.10
CA GLY A 73 6.62 0.19 -3.16
C GLY A 73 5.27 -0.49 -3.08
N PRO A 74 5.19 -1.80 -3.23
CA PRO A 74 3.95 -2.55 -3.17
C PRO A 74 3.18 -2.34 -1.86
N SER A 75 1.86 -2.51 -1.88
CA SER A 75 1.07 -2.43 -0.64
C SER A 75 1.45 -3.56 0.31
N GLY A 76 1.55 -3.26 1.61
CA GLY A 76 1.92 -4.24 2.63
C GLY A 76 3.41 -4.48 2.82
N CYS A 77 4.30 -3.74 2.13
CA CYS A 77 5.76 -3.85 2.32
C CYS A 77 6.31 -3.13 3.55
N GLY A 78 5.47 -2.46 4.37
CA GLY A 78 5.91 -1.79 5.60
C GLY A 78 6.40 -0.35 5.43
N LYS A 79 5.95 0.39 4.39
CA LYS A 79 6.35 1.79 4.14
C LYS A 79 6.05 2.72 5.32
N GLU A 80 4.86 2.65 5.87
CA GLU A 80 4.45 3.48 7.01
C GLU A 80 5.30 3.18 8.23
N TYR A 81 5.56 1.91 8.50
CA TYR A 81 6.43 1.48 9.59
C TYR A 81 7.85 2.02 9.43
N LEU A 82 8.41 1.95 8.21
CA LEU A 82 9.72 2.51 7.88
C LEU A 82 9.77 4.00 8.16
N VAL A 83 8.76 4.76 7.74
CA VAL A 83 8.66 6.20 7.98
C VAL A 83 8.55 6.51 9.47
N ASN A 84 7.74 5.78 10.23
CA ASN A 84 7.61 5.96 11.68
C ASN A 84 8.95 5.72 12.39
N LYS A 85 9.69 4.67 12.00
CA LYS A 85 11.03 4.39 12.55
C LYS A 85 12.05 5.47 12.17
N LEU A 86 11.98 5.99 10.95
CA LEU A 86 12.81 7.12 10.54
C LEU A 86 12.54 8.36 11.42
N LEU A 87 11.26 8.68 11.65
CA LEU A 87 10.89 9.80 12.52
C LEU A 87 11.30 9.58 13.97
N GLU A 88 11.17 8.35 14.47
CA GLU A 88 11.61 8.00 15.83
C GLU A 88 13.12 8.23 16.00
N LYS A 89 13.93 7.87 15.00
CA LYS A 89 15.37 8.14 15.00
C LYS A 89 15.69 9.63 14.92
N ILE A 90 14.92 10.42 14.15
CA ILE A 90 15.16 11.88 13.99
C ILE A 90 14.66 12.67 15.21
N PHE A 91 13.44 12.42 15.68
CA PHE A 91 12.76 13.23 16.70
C PHE A 91 12.73 12.59 18.09
N GLY A 92 13.12 11.32 18.21
CA GLY A 92 13.00 10.53 19.43
C GLY A 92 11.56 10.06 19.69
N LYS A 93 11.40 9.13 20.63
CA LYS A 93 10.09 8.51 20.96
C LYS A 93 9.03 9.52 21.40
N ALA A 94 9.39 10.48 22.25
CA ALA A 94 8.47 11.51 22.74
C ALA A 94 7.99 12.48 21.64
N GLY A 95 8.70 12.57 20.52
CA GLY A 95 8.33 13.42 19.38
C GLY A 95 7.33 12.76 18.42
N THR A 96 7.12 11.45 18.54
CA THR A 96 6.26 10.67 17.64
C THR A 96 4.89 10.35 18.20
N GLU A 97 4.60 10.70 19.46
CA GLU A 97 3.28 10.51 20.06
C GLU A 97 2.21 11.26 19.25
N LEU A 98 1.24 10.51 18.72
CA LEU A 98 0.17 11.03 17.87
C LEU A 98 -1.07 11.37 18.70
N LYS A 99 -1.67 12.52 18.42
CA LYS A 99 -2.99 12.94 18.92
C LYS A 99 -3.90 13.16 17.73
N GLU A 100 -5.14 12.74 17.85
CA GLU A 100 -6.16 13.03 16.84
C GLU A 100 -6.72 14.43 17.06
N VAL A 101 -6.69 15.24 16.02
CA VAL A 101 -7.22 16.62 16.03
C VAL A 101 -8.23 16.73 14.90
N GLU A 102 -9.42 17.23 15.24
CA GLU A 102 -10.46 17.53 14.25
C GLU A 102 -10.18 18.88 13.58
N TYR A 103 -10.07 18.86 12.26
CA TYR A 103 -10.01 20.07 11.43
C TYR A 103 -11.28 20.20 10.62
N THR A 104 -11.77 21.45 10.48
CA THR A 104 -12.89 21.76 9.62
C THR A 104 -12.38 22.39 8.33
N VAL A 105 -12.63 21.74 7.20
CA VAL A 105 -12.27 22.24 5.88
C VAL A 105 -13.50 22.80 5.19
N SER A 106 -13.40 24.01 4.64
CA SER A 106 -14.47 24.67 3.92
C SER A 106 -14.32 24.43 2.41
N GLY A 107 -15.26 23.68 1.82
CA GLY A 107 -15.35 23.49 0.38
C GLY A 107 -15.93 24.70 -0.36
N TYR A 108 -15.92 24.63 -1.69
CA TYR A 108 -16.36 25.72 -2.59
C TYR A 108 -17.82 26.16 -2.36
N SER A 109 -18.68 25.29 -1.84
CA SER A 109 -20.11 25.54 -1.60
C SER A 109 -20.44 25.82 -0.13
N ASN A 110 -19.51 26.34 0.67
CA ASN A 110 -19.67 26.56 2.13
C ASN A 110 -20.01 25.27 2.92
N THR A 111 -19.88 24.09 2.33
CA THR A 111 -20.01 22.82 3.04
C THR A 111 -18.77 22.62 3.89
N LYS A 112 -18.95 22.63 5.21
CA LYS A 112 -17.88 22.33 6.17
C LYS A 112 -17.83 20.84 6.38
N THR A 113 -16.69 20.23 6.07
CA THR A 113 -16.41 18.81 6.37
C THR A 113 -15.41 18.72 7.51
N LYS A 114 -15.68 17.86 8.49
CA LYS A 114 -14.73 17.56 9.56
C LYS A 114 -13.80 16.44 9.13
N ILE A 115 -12.51 16.64 9.31
CA ILE A 115 -11.47 15.66 8.98
C ILE A 115 -10.62 15.43 10.22
N ASN A 116 -10.45 14.17 10.61
CA ASN A 116 -9.57 13.80 11.69
C ASN A 116 -8.16 13.64 11.16
N ILE A 117 -7.21 14.36 11.75
CA ILE A 117 -5.80 14.33 11.37
C ILE A 117 -4.99 13.90 12.59
N LYS A 118 -4.09 12.95 12.37
CA LYS A 118 -3.14 12.53 13.39
C LYS A 118 -1.98 13.52 13.41
N GLN A 119 -1.84 14.23 14.52
CA GLN A 119 -0.82 15.25 14.71
C GLN A 119 0.08 14.93 15.89
N SER A 120 1.37 15.15 15.72
CA SER A 120 2.39 15.15 16.76
C SER A 120 2.99 16.54 16.95
N LYS A 121 3.93 16.70 17.87
CA LYS A 121 4.67 17.96 18.07
C LYS A 121 5.47 18.39 16.83
N HIS A 122 5.99 17.44 16.06
CA HIS A 122 6.92 17.69 14.95
C HIS A 122 6.37 17.26 13.60
N HIS A 123 5.31 16.44 13.54
CA HIS A 123 4.76 15.97 12.29
C HIS A 123 3.24 15.84 12.30
N ILE A 124 2.65 15.89 11.10
CA ILE A 124 1.24 15.59 10.85
C ILE A 124 1.15 14.45 9.83
N ILE A 125 0.15 13.59 9.99
CA ILE A 125 -0.15 12.49 9.07
C ILE A 125 -1.50 12.76 8.42
N ILE A 126 -1.52 12.82 7.10
CA ILE A 126 -2.71 13.08 6.30
C ILE A 126 -2.98 11.89 5.42
N GLU A 127 -4.20 11.39 5.45
CA GLU A 127 -4.70 10.35 4.54
C GLU A 127 -5.71 10.98 3.59
N PRO A 128 -5.39 11.10 2.30
CA PRO A 128 -6.32 11.65 1.33
C PRO A 128 -7.52 10.71 1.16
N ASN A 129 -8.71 11.26 1.28
CA ASN A 129 -9.94 10.57 0.93
C ASN A 129 -10.35 10.99 -0.48
N SER A 130 -10.75 10.06 -1.34
CA SER A 130 -11.15 10.29 -2.73
C SER A 130 -12.40 11.15 -2.92
N ASN A 131 -12.85 11.87 -1.88
CA ASN A 131 -14.12 12.61 -1.85
C ASN A 131 -14.06 14.01 -2.49
N GLY A 132 -12.99 14.35 -3.23
CA GLY A 132 -12.87 15.63 -3.95
C GLY A 132 -12.47 16.85 -3.09
N PHE A 133 -12.35 16.69 -1.77
CA PHE A 133 -11.90 17.75 -0.85
C PHE A 133 -10.38 17.85 -0.72
N ASP A 134 -9.63 16.98 -1.37
CA ASP A 134 -8.16 16.86 -1.23
C ASP A 134 -7.42 18.17 -1.52
N LYS A 135 -7.90 18.95 -2.50
CA LYS A 135 -7.30 20.24 -2.85
C LYS A 135 -7.40 21.24 -1.70
N TYR A 136 -8.55 21.30 -1.04
CA TYR A 136 -8.79 22.23 0.09
C TYR A 136 -8.02 21.79 1.32
N LEU A 137 -7.94 20.49 1.57
CA LEU A 137 -7.12 19.91 2.62
C LEU A 137 -5.66 20.34 2.51
N ILE A 138 -5.10 20.30 1.29
CA ILE A 138 -3.73 20.76 1.04
C ILE A 138 -3.62 22.28 1.20
N GLN A 139 -4.57 23.04 0.70
CA GLN A 139 -4.51 24.50 0.72
C GLN A 139 -4.73 25.09 2.12
N GLU A 140 -5.66 24.58 2.90
CA GLU A 140 -5.96 25.11 4.23
C GLU A 140 -5.05 24.50 5.30
N ILE A 141 -5.12 23.19 5.50
CA ILE A 141 -4.45 22.55 6.64
C ILE A 141 -2.94 22.50 6.47
N ILE A 142 -2.46 22.05 5.31
CA ILE A 142 -1.00 21.93 5.11
C ILE A 142 -0.36 23.30 5.07
N GLN A 143 -0.99 24.29 4.43
CA GLN A 143 -0.43 25.63 4.41
C GLN A 143 -0.43 26.28 5.79
N ASP A 144 -1.48 26.13 6.59
CA ASP A 144 -1.53 26.69 7.94
C ASP A 144 -0.55 26.01 8.88
N TYR A 145 -0.39 24.68 8.76
CA TYR A 145 0.64 23.96 9.49
C TYR A 145 2.04 24.41 9.08
N ALA A 146 2.29 24.62 7.80
CA ALA A 146 3.59 25.05 7.30
C ALA A 146 3.89 26.53 7.62
N LYS A 147 2.86 27.39 7.69
CA LYS A 147 3.00 28.81 8.09
C LYS A 147 3.20 29.00 9.57
N SER A 148 2.56 28.16 10.41
CA SER A 148 2.67 28.31 11.86
C SER A 148 4.13 28.20 12.24
N GLU A 149 4.70 29.32 12.71
CA GLU A 149 6.08 29.34 13.16
C GLU A 149 6.26 28.41 14.34
N LEU A 150 7.36 27.67 14.35
CA LEU A 150 7.76 26.87 15.49
C LEU A 150 8.24 27.82 16.60
N LEU A 151 7.29 28.39 17.36
CA LEU A 151 7.64 29.11 18.61
C LEU A 151 8.51 28.26 19.54
N ASN A 152 8.49 26.94 19.34
CA ASN A 152 9.32 25.95 20.03
C ASN A 152 10.69 25.69 19.36
N ILE A 153 11.03 26.31 18.23
CA ILE A 153 12.35 26.17 17.60
C ILE A 153 13.44 26.57 18.59
N LEU A 154 13.24 27.64 19.34
CA LEU A 154 14.18 28.14 20.33
C LEU A 154 14.35 27.20 21.54
N LYS A 155 13.38 26.33 21.84
CA LYS A 155 13.41 25.41 22.99
C LYS A 155 13.84 23.98 22.62
N HIS A 156 13.61 23.53 21.36
CA HIS A 156 13.74 22.12 21.00
C HIS A 156 14.72 21.82 19.86
N ARG A 157 15.66 22.67 19.56
CA ARG A 157 16.82 22.39 18.68
C ARG A 157 16.57 21.73 17.30
N LYS A 158 15.32 21.53 16.84
CA LYS A 158 14.99 20.90 15.54
C LYS A 158 14.34 21.89 14.61
N LEU A 159 14.95 22.08 13.43
CA LEU A 159 14.70 23.21 12.55
C LEU A 159 13.54 23.04 11.57
N PHE A 160 12.90 21.88 11.49
CA PHE A 160 11.84 21.66 10.51
C PHE A 160 10.68 20.81 11.05
N LYS A 161 9.53 21.02 10.45
CA LYS A 161 8.33 20.19 10.63
C LYS A 161 8.24 19.15 9.52
N VAL A 162 7.53 18.05 9.77
CA VAL A 162 7.30 17.02 8.77
C VAL A 162 5.81 16.88 8.47
N VAL A 163 5.46 16.86 7.19
CA VAL A 163 4.14 16.50 6.70
C VAL A 163 4.22 15.17 6.01
N ILE A 164 3.50 14.18 6.52
CA ILE A 164 3.40 12.85 5.95
C ILE A 164 2.08 12.76 5.20
N ILE A 165 2.13 12.37 3.94
CA ILE A 165 0.94 12.13 3.13
C ILE A 165 0.92 10.65 2.76
N ASN A 166 0.01 9.89 3.37
CA ASN A 166 -0.21 8.49 3.05
C ASN A 166 -0.99 8.37 1.74
N LYS A 167 -0.63 7.39 0.89
CA LYS A 167 -1.34 7.10 -0.38
C LYS A 167 -1.52 8.34 -1.26
N ILE A 168 -0.43 9.06 -1.53
CA ILE A 168 -0.45 10.25 -2.40
C ILE A 168 -1.02 9.95 -3.80
N ASP A 169 -0.94 8.71 -4.25
CA ASP A 169 -1.51 8.21 -5.51
C ASP A 169 -3.05 8.32 -5.59
N ASN A 170 -3.74 8.50 -4.46
CA ASN A 170 -5.18 8.79 -4.41
C ASN A 170 -5.50 10.28 -4.58
N LEU A 171 -4.50 11.17 -4.50
CA LEU A 171 -4.70 12.60 -4.72
C LEU A 171 -5.01 12.91 -6.18
N SER A 172 -5.98 13.80 -6.40
CA SER A 172 -6.27 14.32 -7.73
C SER A 172 -5.08 15.09 -8.32
N TYR A 173 -5.00 15.18 -9.64
CA TYR A 173 -3.96 15.94 -10.34
C TYR A 173 -3.86 17.40 -9.85
N TYR A 174 -5.00 18.06 -9.66
CA TYR A 174 -5.04 19.44 -9.16
C TYR A 174 -4.55 19.58 -7.73
N ALA A 175 -4.84 18.60 -6.88
CA ALA A 175 -4.35 18.55 -5.52
C ALA A 175 -2.83 18.37 -5.48
N GLN A 176 -2.27 17.49 -6.29
CA GLN A 176 -0.83 17.30 -6.44
C GLN A 176 -0.14 18.58 -6.98
N ALA A 177 -0.75 19.28 -7.95
CA ALA A 177 -0.22 20.54 -8.46
C ALA A 177 -0.21 21.66 -7.40
N SER A 178 -1.21 21.68 -6.51
CA SER A 178 -1.25 22.60 -5.37
C SER A 178 -0.18 22.24 -4.33
N LEU A 179 0.00 20.96 -4.05
CA LEU A 179 1.04 20.44 -3.14
C LEU A 179 2.44 20.86 -3.62
N ARG A 180 2.72 20.79 -4.93
CA ARG A 180 3.99 21.24 -5.49
C ARG A 180 4.32 22.67 -5.08
N ARG A 181 3.35 23.60 -5.22
CA ARG A 181 3.54 25.02 -4.86
C ARG A 181 3.82 25.18 -3.36
N THR A 182 3.13 24.42 -2.53
CA THR A 182 3.32 24.45 -1.08
C THR A 182 4.71 23.93 -0.70
N MET A 183 5.19 22.85 -1.34
CA MET A 183 6.52 22.31 -1.14
C MET A 183 7.61 23.31 -1.49
N GLU A 184 7.48 24.02 -2.62
CA GLU A 184 8.44 25.05 -3.04
C GLU A 184 8.47 26.23 -2.05
N LYS A 185 7.28 26.71 -1.64
CA LYS A 185 7.16 27.89 -0.79
C LYS A 185 7.68 27.69 0.63
N TYR A 186 7.49 26.49 1.18
CA TYR A 186 7.81 26.18 2.59
C TYR A 186 8.96 25.16 2.72
N SER A 187 9.81 25.04 1.71
CA SER A 187 10.90 24.05 1.67
C SER A 187 11.88 24.15 2.86
N ASN A 188 12.07 25.34 3.41
CA ASN A 188 12.99 25.60 4.52
C ASN A 188 12.40 25.23 5.88
N THR A 189 11.09 25.40 6.07
CA THR A 189 10.42 25.22 7.37
C THR A 189 9.71 23.89 7.48
N CYS A 190 9.32 23.30 6.35
CA CYS A 190 8.52 22.10 6.31
C CYS A 190 9.07 21.08 5.31
N LYS A 191 9.23 19.83 5.74
CA LYS A 191 9.68 18.73 4.90
C LYS A 191 8.50 17.76 4.67
N PHE A 192 8.42 17.21 3.47
CA PHE A 192 7.33 16.32 3.06
C PHE A 192 7.84 14.90 2.91
N ILE A 193 7.13 13.95 3.49
CA ILE A 193 7.33 12.52 3.28
C ILE A 193 6.06 11.98 2.63
N LEU A 194 6.18 11.55 1.39
CA LEU A 194 5.08 11.11 0.55
C LEU A 194 5.12 9.58 0.43
N ILE A 195 4.06 8.90 0.81
CA ILE A 195 3.97 7.44 0.73
C ILE A 195 3.06 7.07 -0.43
N SER A 196 3.54 6.20 -1.33
CA SER A 196 2.81 5.76 -2.52
C SER A 196 2.93 4.27 -2.77
N ASP A 197 1.89 3.67 -3.31
CA ASP A 197 1.94 2.32 -3.84
C ASP A 197 2.37 2.32 -5.32
N GLN A 198 1.99 3.36 -6.08
CA GLN A 198 2.23 3.47 -7.52
C GLN A 198 2.88 4.80 -7.90
N LEU A 199 4.18 4.76 -8.20
CA LEU A 199 4.95 5.95 -8.58
C LEU A 199 4.41 6.62 -9.86
N SER A 200 3.81 5.85 -10.78
CA SER A 200 3.26 6.35 -12.05
C SER A 200 2.10 7.35 -11.89
N LYS A 201 1.38 7.30 -10.77
CA LYS A 201 0.29 8.23 -10.47
C LYS A 201 0.75 9.57 -9.89
N ILE A 202 2.03 9.68 -9.54
CA ILE A 202 2.60 10.92 -9.02
C ILE A 202 3.11 11.76 -10.19
N ILE A 203 2.72 13.03 -10.22
CA ILE A 203 3.15 13.97 -11.27
C ILE A 203 4.67 14.18 -11.24
N GLU A 204 5.27 14.31 -12.42
CA GLU A 204 6.72 14.50 -12.57
C GLU A 204 7.30 15.69 -11.79
N PRO A 205 6.64 16.86 -11.72
CA PRO A 205 7.10 17.99 -10.95
C PRO A 205 7.25 17.74 -9.43
N ILE A 206 6.52 16.80 -8.85
CA ILE A 206 6.70 16.37 -7.45
C ILE A 206 7.89 15.41 -7.37
N ARG A 207 7.96 14.43 -8.30
CA ARG A 207 9.04 13.44 -8.33
C ARG A 207 10.42 14.08 -8.45
N SER A 208 10.56 15.13 -9.26
CA SER A 208 11.83 15.85 -9.44
C SER A 208 12.32 16.64 -8.22
N ARG A 209 11.47 16.86 -7.22
CA ARG A 209 11.77 17.61 -5.99
C ARG A 209 11.98 16.76 -4.76
N CYS A 210 11.79 15.46 -4.90
CA CYS A 210 11.88 14.52 -3.79
C CYS A 210 12.95 13.48 -4.04
N LEU A 211 13.61 13.05 -2.99
CA LEU A 211 14.44 11.84 -3.04
C LEU A 211 13.51 10.63 -3.04
N MET A 212 13.66 9.79 -4.07
CA MET A 212 12.82 8.61 -4.26
C MET A 212 13.46 7.38 -3.62
N ILE A 213 12.74 6.75 -2.70
CA ILE A 213 13.18 5.57 -1.96
C ILE A 213 12.24 4.42 -2.26
N ARG A 214 12.78 3.36 -2.88
CA ARG A 214 12.03 2.13 -3.14
C ARG A 214 12.08 1.21 -1.94
N VAL A 215 10.92 0.75 -1.48
CA VAL A 215 10.77 -0.27 -0.45
C VAL A 215 10.29 -1.56 -1.11
N PRO A 216 11.13 -2.60 -1.21
CA PRO A 216 10.73 -3.89 -1.76
C PRO A 216 9.84 -4.67 -0.79
N LEU A 217 9.18 -5.72 -1.27
CA LEU A 217 8.57 -6.70 -0.38
C LEU A 217 9.66 -7.45 0.39
N PRO A 218 9.40 -7.80 1.66
CA PRO A 218 10.32 -8.63 2.44
C PRO A 218 10.53 -10.00 1.79
N THR A 219 11.72 -10.55 1.97
CA THR A 219 12.01 -11.93 1.55
C THR A 219 11.39 -12.94 2.53
N ASN A 220 11.18 -14.17 2.09
CA ASN A 220 10.66 -15.25 2.96
C ASN A 220 11.52 -15.43 4.22
N ILE A 221 12.84 -15.26 4.09
CA ILE A 221 13.78 -15.36 5.22
C ILE A 221 13.54 -14.26 6.24
N GLN A 222 13.37 -13.03 5.79
CA GLN A 222 13.10 -11.87 6.67
C GLN A 222 11.76 -12.02 7.39
N ILE A 223 10.73 -12.56 6.70
CA ILE A 223 9.43 -12.84 7.34
C ILE A 223 9.59 -13.96 8.36
N LEU A 224 10.36 -15.02 8.06
CA LEU A 224 10.64 -16.09 8.99
C LEU A 224 11.32 -15.54 10.26
N GLU A 225 12.35 -14.73 10.12
CA GLU A 225 13.05 -14.09 11.26
C GLU A 225 12.09 -13.27 12.12
N THR A 226 11.22 -12.47 11.48
CA THR A 226 10.22 -11.68 12.20
C THR A 226 9.20 -12.55 12.92
N LEU A 227 8.69 -13.60 12.30
CA LEU A 227 7.76 -14.53 12.93
C LEU A 227 8.41 -15.30 14.09
N MET A 228 9.64 -15.76 13.93
CA MET A 228 10.38 -16.44 15.00
C MET A 228 10.61 -15.52 16.20
N TYR A 229 10.96 -14.24 15.94
CA TYR A 229 11.09 -13.24 17.00
C TYR A 229 9.79 -13.07 17.77
N VAL A 230 8.66 -12.92 17.05
CA VAL A 230 7.33 -12.76 17.67
C VAL A 230 6.92 -14.02 18.44
N CYS A 231 7.14 -15.22 17.90
CA CYS A 231 6.86 -16.48 18.57
C CYS A 231 7.66 -16.61 19.88
N TYR A 232 8.93 -16.20 19.88
CA TYR A 232 9.76 -16.20 21.07
C TYR A 232 9.25 -15.23 22.14
N GLN A 233 8.88 -14.00 21.75
CA GLN A 233 8.37 -12.98 22.69
C GLN A 233 7.00 -13.34 23.30
N GLU A 234 6.15 -13.98 22.50
CA GLU A 234 4.77 -14.33 22.91
C GLU A 234 4.66 -15.77 23.47
N ASN A 235 5.77 -16.53 23.53
CA ASN A 235 5.78 -17.94 23.92
C ASN A 235 4.77 -18.79 23.13
N ILE A 236 4.76 -18.62 21.79
CA ILE A 236 3.90 -19.39 20.90
C ILE A 236 4.65 -20.61 20.41
N ASP A 237 4.18 -21.80 20.76
CA ASP A 237 4.73 -23.05 20.24
C ASP A 237 4.19 -23.33 18.85
N ILE A 238 5.05 -23.25 17.86
CA ILE A 238 4.70 -23.50 16.44
C ILE A 238 5.74 -24.38 15.76
N THR A 239 5.29 -25.31 14.92
CA THR A 239 6.20 -26.12 14.13
C THR A 239 6.72 -25.38 12.90
N PHE A 240 7.97 -25.66 12.50
CA PHE A 240 8.58 -25.02 11.33
C PHE A 240 7.77 -25.23 10.03
N ARG A 241 7.08 -26.36 9.89
CA ARG A 241 6.18 -26.65 8.78
C ARG A 241 5.05 -25.62 8.70
N LYS A 242 4.38 -25.35 9.83
CA LYS A 242 3.29 -24.36 9.89
C LYS A 242 3.79 -22.93 9.68
N LEU A 243 5.00 -22.59 10.14
CA LEU A 243 5.62 -21.29 9.82
C LEU A 243 5.81 -21.12 8.31
N ASN A 244 6.29 -22.13 7.61
CA ASN A 244 6.42 -22.10 6.15
C ASN A 244 5.06 -21.98 5.44
N ASP A 245 4.02 -22.66 5.94
CA ASP A 245 2.67 -22.52 5.40
C ASP A 245 2.13 -21.09 5.59
N ILE A 246 2.37 -20.46 6.74
CA ILE A 246 2.02 -19.06 7.00
C ILE A 246 2.75 -18.14 6.03
N ILE A 247 4.05 -18.32 5.83
CA ILE A 247 4.87 -17.52 4.92
C ILE A 247 4.33 -17.63 3.49
N ASN A 248 4.05 -18.82 3.02
CA ASN A 248 3.51 -19.04 1.67
C ASN A 248 2.12 -18.42 1.48
N LYS A 249 1.26 -18.48 2.51
CA LYS A 249 -0.08 -17.86 2.48
C LYS A 249 -0.06 -16.33 2.63
N SER A 250 1.03 -15.75 3.15
CA SER A 250 1.14 -14.31 3.48
C SER A 250 1.39 -13.40 2.27
N ASP A 251 1.67 -13.95 1.09
CA ASP A 251 2.04 -13.18 -0.12
C ASP A 251 3.21 -12.19 0.14
N ASN A 252 4.16 -12.57 0.97
CA ASN A 252 5.31 -11.76 1.40
C ASN A 252 4.94 -10.45 2.11
N LYS A 253 3.78 -10.40 2.78
CA LYS A 253 3.34 -9.25 3.57
C LYS A 253 3.45 -9.54 5.06
N VAL A 254 4.28 -8.77 5.77
CA VAL A 254 4.52 -8.99 7.21
C VAL A 254 3.24 -8.88 8.03
N ASN A 255 2.41 -7.88 7.78
CA ASN A 255 1.15 -7.69 8.50
C ASN A 255 0.22 -8.91 8.33
N HIS A 256 0.15 -9.46 7.12
CA HIS A 256 -0.66 -10.65 6.84
C HIS A 256 -0.08 -11.89 7.52
N ALA A 257 1.25 -12.03 7.53
CA ALA A 257 1.92 -13.13 8.23
C ALA A 257 1.69 -13.08 9.75
N LEU A 258 1.77 -11.89 10.36
CA LEU A 258 1.46 -11.70 11.79
C LEU A 258 0.00 -12.00 12.10
N TRP A 259 -0.91 -11.63 11.20
CA TRP A 259 -2.33 -11.91 11.34
C TRP A 259 -2.62 -13.42 11.29
N LEU A 260 -2.00 -14.13 10.34
CA LEU A 260 -2.09 -15.59 10.26
C LEU A 260 -1.49 -16.28 11.49
N LEU A 261 -0.40 -15.75 12.04
CA LEU A 261 0.18 -16.25 13.28
C LEU A 261 -0.76 -16.08 14.47
N GLU A 262 -1.44 -14.95 14.54
CA GLU A 262 -2.42 -14.68 15.60
C GLU A 262 -3.64 -15.62 15.48
N MET A 263 -4.14 -15.88 14.28
CA MET A 263 -5.21 -16.87 14.06
C MET A 263 -4.77 -18.27 14.50
N TYR A 264 -3.52 -18.64 14.18
CA TYR A 264 -2.96 -19.91 14.67
C TYR A 264 -2.94 -19.97 16.20
N ARG A 265 -2.56 -18.89 16.89
CA ARG A 265 -2.58 -18.80 18.36
C ARG A 265 -3.96 -19.11 18.95
N TYR A 266 -5.03 -18.68 18.27
CA TYR A 266 -6.41 -18.92 18.71
C TYR A 266 -7.01 -20.22 18.15
N ASN A 267 -6.22 -21.07 17.45
CA ASN A 267 -6.70 -22.28 16.77
C ASN A 267 -7.85 -22.02 15.77
N ILE A 268 -7.81 -20.88 15.09
CA ILE A 268 -8.75 -20.55 14.04
C ILE A 268 -8.11 -20.93 12.71
N ASP A 269 -8.73 -21.87 11.98
CA ASP A 269 -8.30 -22.17 10.63
C ASP A 269 -8.70 -21.04 9.70
N TYR A 270 -7.71 -20.49 9.00
CA TYR A 270 -7.94 -19.47 8.00
C TYR A 270 -8.04 -20.11 6.63
N ASP A 271 -9.26 -20.30 6.18
CA ASP A 271 -9.56 -20.48 4.78
C ASP A 271 -10.02 -19.14 4.21
N LYS A 272 -9.53 -18.83 3.00
CA LYS A 272 -9.96 -17.61 2.30
C LYS A 272 -11.39 -17.85 1.80
N ASP A 273 -12.38 -17.64 2.65
CA ASP A 273 -13.80 -17.89 2.35
C ASP A 273 -14.26 -17.30 1.01
N TRP A 274 -13.72 -16.14 0.64
CA TRP A 274 -14.00 -15.52 -0.64
C TRP A 274 -13.46 -16.34 -1.85
N GLU A 275 -12.39 -17.11 -1.67
CA GLU A 275 -11.87 -18.01 -2.72
C GLU A 275 -12.78 -19.21 -2.94
N ILE A 276 -13.44 -19.69 -1.88
CA ILE A 276 -14.47 -20.74 -1.96
C ILE A 276 -15.67 -20.24 -2.78
N VAL A 277 -16.12 -19.01 -2.49
CA VAL A 277 -17.20 -18.38 -3.26
C VAL A 277 -16.84 -18.24 -4.75
N ILE A 278 -15.58 -17.93 -5.06
CA ILE A 278 -15.10 -17.90 -6.45
C ILE A 278 -15.11 -19.31 -7.07
N ASP A 279 -14.75 -20.34 -6.33
CA ASP A 279 -14.79 -21.72 -6.82
C ASP A 279 -16.22 -22.15 -7.15
N ASP A 280 -17.20 -21.80 -6.32
CA ASP A 280 -18.61 -22.01 -6.59
C ASP A 280 -19.07 -21.30 -7.87
N ILE A 281 -18.65 -20.05 -8.05
CA ILE A 281 -18.97 -19.28 -9.27
C ILE A 281 -18.35 -19.96 -10.50
N ILE A 282 -17.12 -20.42 -10.42
CA ILE A 282 -16.42 -21.11 -11.52
C ILE A 282 -17.14 -22.43 -11.86
N GLN A 283 -17.56 -23.21 -10.85
CA GLN A 283 -18.34 -24.41 -11.06
C GLN A 283 -19.67 -24.10 -11.77
N MET A 284 -20.35 -23.03 -11.39
CA MET A 284 -21.58 -22.59 -12.07
C MET A 284 -21.31 -22.20 -13.53
N ILE A 285 -20.21 -21.50 -13.83
CA ILE A 285 -19.83 -21.09 -15.20
C ILE A 285 -19.50 -22.31 -16.07
N THR A 286 -18.76 -23.28 -15.50
CA THR A 286 -18.29 -24.46 -16.24
C THR A 286 -19.33 -25.57 -16.35
N ASN A 287 -20.45 -25.46 -15.66
CA ASN A 287 -21.48 -26.47 -15.61
C ASN A 287 -22.09 -26.78 -17.01
N LYS A 288 -22.20 -28.10 -17.32
CA LYS A 288 -22.54 -28.60 -18.66
C LYS A 288 -24.04 -28.40 -19.06
N ASN A 289 -24.92 -28.06 -18.14
CA ASN A 289 -26.34 -28.09 -18.35
C ASN A 289 -27.00 -26.75 -18.70
N ILE A 290 -26.25 -25.71 -19.01
CA ILE A 290 -26.79 -24.37 -19.32
C ILE A 290 -27.17 -24.29 -20.80
N MET A 291 -28.19 -25.07 -21.21
CA MET A 291 -28.69 -25.04 -22.59
C MET A 291 -29.97 -24.22 -22.79
N ASN A 292 -30.70 -23.89 -21.73
CA ASN A 292 -31.98 -23.18 -21.82
C ASN A 292 -31.90 -21.78 -21.24
N ASN A 293 -32.54 -20.79 -21.89
CA ASN A 293 -32.58 -19.38 -21.42
C ASN A 293 -33.13 -19.25 -19.98
N LYS A 294 -34.07 -20.09 -19.57
CA LYS A 294 -34.60 -20.12 -18.18
C LYS A 294 -33.53 -20.56 -17.17
N MET A 295 -32.69 -21.54 -17.54
CA MET A 295 -31.56 -22.00 -16.71
C MET A 295 -30.47 -20.94 -16.63
N LEU A 296 -30.13 -20.26 -17.73
CA LEU A 296 -29.18 -19.16 -17.74
C LEU A 296 -29.60 -18.07 -16.75
N TYR A 297 -30.86 -17.66 -16.76
CA TYR A 297 -31.38 -16.66 -15.83
C TYR A 297 -31.25 -17.09 -14.36
N SER A 298 -31.58 -18.34 -14.05
CA SER A 298 -31.47 -18.87 -12.68
C SER A 298 -30.01 -18.95 -12.20
N VAL A 299 -29.09 -19.32 -13.08
CA VAL A 299 -27.65 -19.35 -12.80
C VAL A 299 -27.08 -17.92 -12.57
N MET A 300 -27.44 -16.98 -13.45
CA MET A 300 -27.03 -15.58 -13.29
C MET A 300 -27.55 -14.96 -11.99
N LYS A 301 -28.80 -15.32 -11.58
CA LYS A 301 -29.34 -14.86 -10.30
C LYS A 301 -28.53 -15.38 -9.10
N LYS A 302 -28.22 -16.69 -9.10
CA LYS A 302 -27.36 -17.27 -8.03
C LYS A 302 -25.97 -16.66 -8.00
N ILE A 303 -25.35 -16.45 -9.16
CA ILE A 303 -24.04 -15.81 -9.26
C ILE A 303 -24.10 -14.38 -8.73
N ARG A 304 -25.18 -13.64 -9.02
CA ARG A 304 -25.39 -12.29 -8.47
C ARG A 304 -25.45 -12.30 -6.94
N GLU A 305 -26.14 -13.26 -6.33
CA GLU A 305 -26.21 -13.43 -4.87
C GLU A 305 -24.82 -13.68 -4.28
N GLN A 306 -24.00 -14.52 -4.91
CA GLN A 306 -22.61 -14.76 -4.50
C GLN A 306 -21.74 -13.50 -4.64
N TYR A 307 -21.93 -12.69 -5.69
CA TYR A 307 -21.23 -11.43 -5.82
C TYR A 307 -21.57 -10.41 -4.74
N TYR A 308 -22.82 -10.35 -4.31
CA TYR A 308 -23.18 -9.47 -3.19
C TYR A 308 -22.42 -9.85 -1.92
N ILE A 309 -22.19 -11.12 -1.66
CA ILE A 309 -21.36 -11.58 -0.54
C ILE A 309 -19.93 -11.04 -0.70
N LEU A 310 -19.33 -11.16 -1.90
CA LEU A 310 -17.98 -10.65 -2.17
C LEU A 310 -17.88 -9.11 -2.07
N PHE A 311 -18.94 -8.37 -2.42
CA PHE A 311 -18.95 -6.92 -2.26
C PHE A 311 -19.07 -6.49 -0.80
N ILE A 312 -19.83 -7.20 0.03
CA ILE A 312 -19.94 -6.93 1.47
C ILE A 312 -18.56 -7.09 2.15
N THR A 313 -17.74 -8.04 1.69
CA THR A 313 -16.37 -8.23 2.20
C THR A 313 -15.36 -7.17 1.71
N ASN A 314 -15.81 -6.19 0.91
CA ASN A 314 -15.02 -5.09 0.37
C ASN A 314 -13.76 -5.51 -0.43
N ILE A 315 -13.81 -6.67 -1.09
CA ILE A 315 -12.72 -7.16 -1.94
C ILE A 315 -12.72 -6.35 -3.25
N PRO A 316 -11.55 -5.83 -3.70
CA PRO A 316 -11.46 -5.10 -4.96
C PRO A 316 -11.94 -5.95 -6.15
N THR A 317 -12.87 -5.42 -6.93
CA THR A 317 -13.48 -6.13 -8.07
C THR A 317 -12.47 -6.58 -9.13
N GLN A 318 -11.41 -5.82 -9.33
CA GLN A 318 -10.30 -6.20 -10.21
C GLN A 318 -9.60 -7.48 -9.72
N MET A 319 -9.45 -7.63 -8.40
CA MET A 319 -8.87 -8.82 -7.79
C MET A 319 -9.76 -10.05 -7.99
N ILE A 320 -11.09 -9.88 -7.89
CA ILE A 320 -12.08 -10.95 -8.13
C ILE A 320 -11.96 -11.47 -9.58
N ILE A 321 -12.01 -10.57 -10.57
CA ILE A 321 -11.95 -10.96 -11.99
C ILE A 321 -10.62 -11.64 -12.29
N ARG A 322 -9.50 -11.09 -11.79
CA ARG A 322 -8.17 -11.68 -11.99
C ARG A 322 -8.07 -13.08 -11.38
N LYS A 323 -8.64 -13.28 -10.19
CA LYS A 323 -8.63 -14.59 -9.53
C LYS A 323 -9.49 -15.62 -10.28
N ILE A 324 -10.67 -15.20 -10.79
CA ILE A 324 -11.52 -16.06 -11.66
C ILE A 324 -10.73 -16.50 -12.89
N MET A 325 -10.04 -15.57 -13.57
CA MET A 325 -9.22 -15.88 -14.74
C MET A 325 -8.13 -16.90 -14.41
N ILE A 326 -7.35 -16.66 -13.34
CA ILE A 326 -6.26 -17.55 -12.95
C ILE A 326 -6.79 -18.96 -12.68
N LYS A 327 -7.83 -19.09 -11.87
CA LYS A 327 -8.41 -20.40 -11.54
C LYS A 327 -9.01 -21.11 -12.77
N LEU A 328 -9.60 -20.36 -13.72
CA LEU A 328 -10.06 -20.94 -14.99
C LEU A 328 -8.90 -21.47 -15.84
N LEU A 329 -7.75 -20.76 -15.86
CA LEU A 329 -6.57 -21.19 -16.61
C LEU A 329 -5.86 -22.39 -15.95
N GLU A 330 -5.93 -22.52 -14.63
CA GLU A 330 -5.40 -23.64 -13.85
C GLU A 330 -6.24 -24.92 -14.04
N GLN A 331 -7.54 -24.79 -14.31
CA GLN A 331 -8.34 -25.95 -14.73
C GLN A 331 -7.73 -26.51 -16.02
N ASN A 332 -7.46 -27.84 -16.06
CA ASN A 332 -6.78 -28.55 -17.17
C ASN A 332 -7.54 -28.37 -18.51
N ILE A 333 -7.50 -27.17 -19.05
CA ILE A 333 -8.03 -26.83 -20.37
C ILE A 333 -6.91 -27.15 -21.37
N ALA A 334 -7.10 -28.24 -22.13
CA ALA A 334 -6.11 -28.68 -23.12
C ALA A 334 -5.99 -27.69 -24.30
N ASP A 335 -7.06 -26.88 -24.54
CA ASP A 335 -7.14 -26.04 -25.71
C ASP A 335 -6.55 -24.63 -25.46
N ILE A 336 -5.49 -24.34 -26.22
CA ILE A 336 -4.77 -23.07 -26.14
C ILE A 336 -5.65 -21.90 -26.61
N THR A 337 -6.50 -22.12 -27.63
CA THR A 337 -7.37 -21.07 -28.18
C THR A 337 -8.40 -20.61 -27.15
N LEU A 338 -8.93 -21.52 -26.34
CA LEU A 338 -9.85 -21.20 -25.27
C LEU A 338 -9.16 -20.38 -24.17
N LYS A 339 -7.92 -20.69 -23.83
CA LYS A 339 -7.11 -19.91 -22.86
C LYS A 339 -6.91 -18.48 -23.35
N TYR A 340 -6.54 -18.28 -24.60
CA TYR A 340 -6.40 -16.93 -25.18
C TYR A 340 -7.71 -16.15 -25.14
N ASN A 341 -8.83 -16.77 -25.50
CA ASN A 341 -10.13 -16.11 -25.47
C ASN A 341 -10.56 -15.71 -24.04
N ILE A 342 -10.24 -16.52 -23.01
CA ILE A 342 -10.47 -16.17 -21.60
C ILE A 342 -9.66 -14.95 -21.21
N ILE A 343 -8.37 -14.89 -21.57
CA ILE A 343 -7.48 -13.76 -21.26
C ILE A 343 -7.99 -12.49 -21.96
N ASP A 344 -8.36 -12.59 -23.23
CA ASP A 344 -8.85 -11.46 -24.03
C ASP A 344 -10.14 -10.87 -23.42
N ILE A 345 -11.13 -11.70 -23.13
CA ILE A 345 -12.36 -11.27 -22.46
C ILE A 345 -12.04 -10.60 -21.13
N THR A 346 -11.15 -11.20 -20.33
CA THR A 346 -10.79 -10.65 -19.02
C THR A 346 -10.14 -9.28 -19.15
N SER A 347 -9.24 -9.09 -20.09
CA SER A 347 -8.54 -7.81 -20.31
C SER A 347 -9.51 -6.68 -20.68
N ILE A 348 -10.48 -6.95 -21.55
CA ILE A 348 -11.51 -5.99 -21.94
C ILE A 348 -12.37 -5.56 -20.73
N PHE A 349 -12.77 -6.51 -19.89
CA PHE A 349 -13.60 -6.19 -18.74
C PHE A 349 -12.82 -5.54 -17.58
N GLU A 350 -11.56 -5.86 -17.41
CA GLU A 350 -10.67 -5.15 -16.46
C GLU A 350 -10.51 -3.68 -16.84
N GLN A 351 -10.31 -3.39 -18.13
CA GLN A 351 -10.29 -2.02 -18.64
C GLN A 351 -11.61 -1.29 -18.37
N ARG A 352 -12.76 -1.94 -18.64
CA ARG A 352 -14.08 -1.34 -18.37
C ARG A 352 -14.31 -1.07 -16.88
N LEU A 353 -13.83 -1.94 -15.99
CA LEU A 353 -13.91 -1.75 -14.55
C LEU A 353 -13.07 -0.57 -14.07
N SER A 354 -11.93 -0.31 -14.69
CA SER A 354 -11.09 0.85 -14.32
C SER A 354 -11.72 2.19 -14.72
N GLN A 355 -12.62 2.20 -15.71
CA GLN A 355 -13.30 3.40 -16.20
C GLN A 355 -14.71 3.58 -15.62
N GLY A 356 -15.35 2.50 -15.21
CA GLY A 356 -16.74 2.50 -14.79
C GLY A 356 -16.92 2.64 -13.28
N THR A 357 -18.01 3.30 -12.86
CA THR A 357 -18.36 3.47 -11.44
C THR A 357 -19.24 2.34 -10.89
N ARG A 358 -19.96 1.63 -11.74
CA ARG A 358 -20.90 0.55 -11.35
C ARG A 358 -20.30 -0.83 -11.65
N HIS A 359 -19.46 -1.31 -10.78
CA HIS A 359 -18.71 -2.55 -10.97
C HIS A 359 -19.57 -3.80 -11.22
N ILE A 360 -20.73 -3.89 -10.59
CA ILE A 360 -21.63 -5.07 -10.70
C ILE A 360 -22.06 -5.35 -12.15
N ILE A 361 -22.38 -4.31 -12.92
CA ILE A 361 -22.82 -4.44 -14.31
C ILE A 361 -21.72 -5.06 -15.17
N HIS A 362 -20.48 -4.60 -14.99
CA HIS A 362 -19.34 -5.09 -15.74
C HIS A 362 -18.99 -6.53 -15.40
N ILE A 363 -19.13 -6.92 -14.13
CA ILE A 363 -18.87 -8.29 -13.69
C ILE A 363 -19.94 -9.24 -14.22
N GLU A 364 -21.21 -8.87 -14.15
CA GLU A 364 -22.29 -9.70 -14.72
C GLU A 364 -22.12 -9.90 -16.24
N ALA A 365 -21.76 -8.83 -16.94
CA ALA A 365 -21.47 -8.91 -18.37
C ALA A 365 -20.24 -9.78 -18.67
N TYR A 366 -19.20 -9.72 -17.83
CA TYR A 366 -18.03 -10.59 -17.93
C TYR A 366 -18.40 -12.07 -17.81
N ILE A 367 -19.20 -12.41 -16.79
CA ILE A 367 -19.63 -13.81 -16.58
C ILE A 367 -20.53 -14.28 -17.72
N ALA A 368 -21.49 -13.46 -18.14
CA ALA A 368 -22.35 -13.82 -19.26
C ALA A 368 -21.51 -14.14 -20.51
N ARG A 369 -20.45 -13.38 -20.75
CA ARG A 369 -19.53 -13.61 -21.87
C ARG A 369 -18.73 -14.90 -21.70
N LEU A 370 -18.26 -15.20 -20.48
CA LEU A 370 -17.59 -16.48 -20.19
C LEU A 370 -18.53 -17.67 -20.39
N ILE A 371 -19.77 -17.61 -19.89
CA ILE A 371 -20.75 -18.67 -20.09
C ILE A 371 -21.01 -18.88 -21.60
N GLN A 372 -21.16 -17.80 -22.36
CA GLN A 372 -21.30 -17.88 -23.82
C GLN A 372 -20.11 -18.57 -24.47
N LEU A 373 -18.88 -18.21 -24.07
CA LEU A 373 -17.64 -18.82 -24.58
C LEU A 373 -17.63 -20.34 -24.31
N PHE A 374 -17.92 -20.75 -23.09
CA PHE A 374 -17.94 -22.17 -22.73
C PHE A 374 -19.06 -22.96 -23.41
N THR A 375 -20.23 -22.36 -23.65
CA THR A 375 -21.32 -23.01 -24.39
C THR A 375 -21.02 -23.19 -25.87
N THR A 376 -20.47 -22.17 -26.54
CA THR A 376 -20.06 -22.23 -27.95
C THR A 376 -18.93 -23.23 -28.16
N TYR A 377 -17.93 -23.25 -27.26
CA TYR A 377 -16.82 -24.19 -27.33
C TYR A 377 -17.27 -25.64 -27.23
N LYS A 378 -18.20 -25.95 -26.31
CA LYS A 378 -18.76 -27.29 -26.17
C LYS A 378 -19.61 -27.70 -27.37
N GLY A 379 -20.35 -26.76 -27.95
CA GLY A 379 -21.09 -26.99 -29.19
C GLY A 379 -20.22 -27.44 -30.35
N ASN A 380 -19.02 -26.81 -30.48
CA ASN A 380 -18.05 -27.15 -31.53
C ASN A 380 -17.44 -28.55 -31.32
N ILE A 381 -17.19 -28.97 -30.07
CA ILE A 381 -16.66 -30.31 -29.78
C ILE A 381 -17.71 -31.38 -30.17
N HIS A 382 -18.98 -31.17 -29.82
CA HIS A 382 -20.05 -32.09 -30.19
C HIS A 382 -20.26 -32.15 -31.71
N HIS A 383 -20.14 -31.03 -32.42
CA HIS A 383 -20.26 -31.00 -33.88
C HIS A 383 -19.10 -31.74 -34.55
N ASN A 384 -17.86 -31.57 -34.07
CA ASN A 384 -16.70 -32.29 -34.58
C ASN A 384 -16.77 -33.80 -34.26
N LEU A 385 -17.25 -34.20 -33.10
CA LEU A 385 -17.47 -35.62 -32.76
C LEU A 385 -18.56 -36.29 -33.62
N ASN A 386 -19.63 -35.57 -33.95
CA ASN A 386 -20.67 -36.06 -34.84
C ASN A 386 -20.20 -36.15 -36.30
N LEU A 387 -19.30 -35.29 -36.78
CA LEU A 387 -18.69 -35.37 -38.08
C LEU A 387 -17.75 -36.57 -38.24
N VAL A 388 -17.00 -36.92 -37.16
CA VAL A 388 -16.11 -38.10 -37.13
C VAL A 388 -16.90 -39.41 -37.05
N GLN A 389 -18.15 -39.43 -36.53
CA GLN A 389 -19.02 -40.61 -36.53
C GLN A 389 -19.78 -40.84 -37.86
N VAL A 390 -19.80 -39.88 -38.76
CA VAL A 390 -20.45 -40.00 -40.07
C VAL A 390 -19.45 -40.44 -41.17
N GLU A 391 -18.12 -40.46 -40.88
CA GLU A 391 -17.08 -40.93 -41.81
C GLU A 391 -16.57 -42.36 -41.51
N ILE A 392 -17.27 -43.14 -40.65
CA ILE A 392 -17.07 -44.57 -40.43
C ILE A 392 -18.36 -45.32 -40.84
#